data_ebbfa76af62f18f208897e3fe148564a
#
_entry.id   ebbfa76af62f18f208897e3fe148564a
#
_cell.length_a   1.000
_cell.length_b   1.000
_cell.length_c   1.000
_cell.angle_alpha   90.00
_cell.angle_beta   90.00
_cell.angle_gamma   90.00
#
_symmetry.space_group_name_H-M   'P 1'
#
loop_
_entity.id
_entity.type
_entity.pdbx_description
1 polymer ?
#
loop_
_entity_poly.entity_id
_entity_poly.type
_entity_poly.pdbx_seq_one_letter_code
_entity_poly.pdbx_strand_id
1 'polypeptide(L)'
;GNFSGFETMHYRSYGESQNYMRLPEIFMPTEFLHGLYDGGHGAGLYDYWEMMRKHPRCIGGFLWVLADEGVKRVDMDGFIDNQGNFGADGIVGPHHEKEGSYYTIKQLWSPVQILNTSIDKQFDGKFSIENRYDYLNLNTCRFLWKQVKFPLATDASLSLIHI
;
A
#
# COMPACT_ATOMS: atom_id res chain seq x y z
N GLY A 1 -14.69 -17.69 -2.44
CA GLY A 1 -16.02 -18.24 -2.75
C GLY A 1 -17.10 -17.18 -2.80
N ASN A 2 -18.13 -17.47 -3.54
CA ASN A 2 -19.27 -16.56 -3.72
C ASN A 2 -20.13 -16.47 -2.46
N PHE A 3 -20.40 -15.26 -2.00
CA PHE A 3 -21.28 -14.99 -0.87
C PHE A 3 -22.09 -13.71 -1.13
N SER A 4 -23.40 -13.81 -1.18
CA SER A 4 -24.32 -12.66 -1.30
C SER A 4 -23.98 -11.67 -2.43
N GLY A 5 -23.51 -12.17 -3.58
CA GLY A 5 -23.10 -11.34 -4.72
C GLY A 5 -21.66 -10.86 -4.68
N PHE A 6 -20.87 -11.30 -3.69
CA PHE A 6 -19.45 -11.04 -3.60
C PHE A 6 -18.66 -12.29 -3.93
N GLU A 7 -17.60 -12.13 -4.70
CA GLU A 7 -16.56 -13.14 -4.87
C GLU A 7 -15.36 -12.73 -4.02
N THR A 8 -15.02 -13.56 -3.04
CA THR A 8 -13.94 -13.31 -2.09
C THR A 8 -12.91 -14.43 -2.15
N MET A 9 -11.64 -14.06 -2.09
CA MET A 9 -10.53 -15.02 -2.19
C MET A 9 -9.38 -14.61 -1.27
N HIS A 10 -8.59 -15.58 -0.85
CA HIS A 10 -7.34 -15.40 -0.15
C HIS A 10 -6.16 -15.64 -1.09
N TYR A 11 -5.18 -14.75 -1.13
CA TYR A 11 -3.86 -14.93 -1.74
C TYR A 11 -3.90 -15.52 -3.15
N ARG A 12 -4.65 -14.89 -4.03
CA ARG A 12 -4.65 -15.28 -5.44
C ARG A 12 -3.57 -14.56 -6.21
N SER A 13 -2.97 -15.28 -7.14
CA SER A 13 -2.03 -14.66 -8.08
C SER A 13 -2.69 -13.53 -8.86
N TYR A 14 -1.88 -12.68 -9.44
CA TYR A 14 -2.35 -11.56 -10.27
C TYR A 14 -3.27 -12.05 -11.41
N GLY A 15 -2.88 -13.09 -12.12
CA GLY A 15 -3.67 -13.65 -13.21
C GLY A 15 -4.99 -14.29 -12.76
N GLU A 16 -4.99 -14.99 -11.63
CA GLU A 16 -6.23 -15.52 -11.03
C GLU A 16 -7.17 -14.39 -10.61
N SER A 17 -6.66 -13.33 -9.98
CA SER A 17 -7.45 -12.16 -9.60
C SER A 17 -8.11 -11.51 -10.82
N GLN A 18 -7.40 -11.40 -11.95
CA GLN A 18 -7.99 -10.93 -13.20
C GLN A 18 -9.15 -11.81 -13.68
N ASN A 19 -9.05 -13.13 -13.51
CA ASN A 19 -10.11 -14.06 -13.91
C ASN A 19 -11.34 -13.90 -13.02
N TYR A 20 -11.16 -13.74 -11.70
CA TYR A 20 -12.28 -13.49 -10.78
C TYR A 20 -13.00 -12.18 -11.08
N MET A 21 -12.30 -11.14 -11.45
CA MET A 21 -12.92 -9.86 -11.83
C MET A 21 -13.74 -9.92 -13.12
N ARG A 22 -13.61 -10.97 -13.95
CA ARG A 22 -14.47 -11.20 -15.11
C ARG A 22 -15.84 -11.79 -14.75
N LEU A 23 -15.98 -12.34 -13.54
CA LEU A 23 -17.25 -12.86 -13.04
C LEU A 23 -18.25 -11.72 -12.79
N PRO A 24 -19.57 -11.99 -12.75
CA PRO A 24 -20.58 -10.95 -12.55
C PRO A 24 -20.62 -10.40 -11.12
N GLU A 25 -20.03 -11.10 -10.16
CA GLU A 25 -20.02 -10.71 -8.75
C GLU A 25 -19.10 -9.54 -8.48
N ILE A 26 -19.31 -8.87 -7.35
CA ILE A 26 -18.40 -7.86 -6.83
C ILE A 26 -17.16 -8.58 -6.26
N PHE A 27 -15.99 -8.26 -6.77
CA PHE A 27 -14.73 -8.84 -6.32
C PHE A 27 -14.14 -8.04 -5.16
N MET A 28 -13.81 -8.75 -4.08
CA MET A 28 -13.13 -8.20 -2.91
C MET A 28 -12.25 -9.29 -2.29
N PRO A 29 -10.96 -9.34 -2.57
CA PRO A 29 -10.07 -10.29 -1.90
C PRO A 29 -9.99 -9.97 -0.41
N THR A 30 -10.31 -10.95 0.40
CA THR A 30 -10.30 -10.84 1.86
C THR A 30 -8.89 -10.80 2.44
N GLU A 31 -7.92 -11.36 1.71
CA GLU A 31 -6.50 -11.21 1.97
C GLU A 31 -5.75 -11.29 0.63
N PHE A 32 -4.84 -10.36 0.40
CA PHE A 32 -3.97 -10.37 -0.77
C PHE A 32 -2.60 -9.77 -0.41
N LEU A 33 -1.55 -10.19 -1.11
CA LEU A 33 -0.17 -9.77 -0.88
C LEU A 33 0.25 -9.93 0.58
N HIS A 34 0.43 -11.17 0.99
CA HIS A 34 1.04 -11.48 2.28
C HIS A 34 2.45 -10.90 2.36
N GLY A 35 2.75 -10.18 3.44
CA GLY A 35 4.03 -9.49 3.60
C GLY A 35 5.25 -10.38 3.47
N LEU A 36 5.12 -11.64 3.83
CA LEU A 36 6.22 -12.60 3.81
C LEU A 36 6.31 -13.42 2.50
N TYR A 37 5.15 -13.85 1.93
CA TYR A 37 5.14 -14.89 0.90
C TYR A 37 4.93 -14.38 -0.53
N ASP A 38 4.21 -13.30 -0.70
CA ASP A 38 3.74 -12.84 -2.01
C ASP A 38 4.54 -11.65 -2.56
N GLY A 39 5.81 -11.55 -2.20
CA GLY A 39 6.67 -10.43 -2.61
C GLY A 39 6.49 -9.18 -1.78
N GLY A 40 5.77 -9.30 -0.67
CA GLY A 40 5.56 -8.22 0.29
C GLY A 40 4.67 -7.09 -0.22
N HIS A 41 4.38 -6.18 0.66
CA HIS A 41 3.49 -5.05 0.40
C HIS A 41 4.08 -4.01 -0.57
N GLY A 42 5.40 -4.03 -0.80
CA GLY A 42 6.08 -3.09 -1.70
C GLY A 42 6.17 -3.56 -3.15
N ALA A 43 6.42 -4.85 -3.37
CA ALA A 43 6.81 -5.35 -4.69
C ALA A 43 5.62 -5.49 -5.66
N GLY A 44 4.54 -6.13 -5.25
CA GLY A 44 3.39 -6.42 -6.14
C GLY A 44 2.22 -5.46 -6.00
N LEU A 45 2.22 -4.60 -4.98
CA LEU A 45 1.06 -3.79 -4.63
C LEU A 45 0.64 -2.83 -5.74
N TYR A 46 1.58 -2.23 -6.45
CA TYR A 46 1.27 -1.30 -7.53
C TYR A 46 0.44 -1.98 -8.62
N ASP A 47 0.87 -3.15 -9.09
CA ASP A 47 0.20 -3.86 -10.17
C ASP A 47 -1.20 -4.33 -9.76
N TYR A 48 -1.32 -4.94 -8.57
CA TYR A 48 -2.61 -5.33 -8.03
C TYR A 48 -3.55 -4.14 -7.85
N TRP A 49 -3.06 -3.06 -7.26
CA TRP A 49 -3.88 -1.89 -6.98
C TRP A 49 -4.35 -1.21 -8.25
N GLU A 50 -3.48 -1.01 -9.24
CA GLU A 50 -3.86 -0.40 -10.51
C GLU A 50 -4.86 -1.26 -11.30
N MET A 51 -4.75 -2.58 -11.22
CA MET A 51 -5.72 -3.51 -11.77
C MET A 51 -7.08 -3.40 -11.05
N MET A 52 -7.06 -3.47 -9.74
CA MET A 52 -8.26 -3.51 -8.91
C MET A 52 -9.05 -2.20 -8.96
N ARG A 53 -8.40 -1.05 -8.78
CA ARG A 53 -9.06 0.25 -8.75
C ARG A 53 -9.68 0.67 -10.09
N LYS A 54 -9.17 0.15 -11.20
CA LYS A 54 -9.70 0.43 -12.54
C LYS A 54 -10.88 -0.47 -12.91
N HIS A 55 -11.11 -1.51 -12.15
CA HIS A 55 -12.16 -2.47 -12.48
C HIS A 55 -13.48 -2.11 -11.78
N PRO A 56 -14.59 -1.93 -12.54
CA PRO A 56 -15.85 -1.39 -11.98
C PRO A 56 -16.54 -2.29 -10.94
N ARG A 57 -16.15 -3.56 -10.86
CA ARG A 57 -16.69 -4.52 -9.88
C ARG A 57 -15.71 -4.90 -8.79
N CYS A 58 -14.54 -4.28 -8.73
CA CYS A 58 -13.62 -4.47 -7.61
C CYS A 58 -13.77 -3.29 -6.64
N ILE A 59 -14.04 -3.60 -5.39
CA ILE A 59 -14.25 -2.58 -4.34
C ILE A 59 -13.07 -2.47 -3.37
N GLY A 60 -11.92 -3.00 -3.73
CA GLY A 60 -10.73 -3.03 -2.90
C GLY A 60 -10.47 -4.40 -2.30
N GLY A 61 -9.64 -4.46 -1.27
CA GLY A 61 -9.25 -5.68 -0.58
C GLY A 61 -8.44 -5.40 0.66
N PHE A 62 -7.99 -6.45 1.34
CA PHE A 62 -7.27 -6.34 2.59
C PHE A 62 -5.87 -6.96 2.45
N LEU A 63 -4.86 -6.20 2.82
CA LEU A 63 -3.50 -6.71 2.93
C LEU A 63 -3.34 -7.51 4.23
N TRP A 64 -2.60 -8.58 4.21
CA TRP A 64 -2.15 -9.25 5.40
C TRP A 64 -0.69 -8.85 5.69
N VAL A 65 -0.38 -8.18 6.80
CA VAL A 65 -1.25 -7.77 7.89
C VAL A 65 -0.86 -6.35 8.35
N LEU A 66 -1.59 -5.74 9.25
CA LEU A 66 -1.31 -4.37 9.69
C LEU A 66 0.00 -4.27 10.47
N ALA A 67 0.22 -5.12 11.46
CA ALA A 67 1.39 -5.08 12.32
C ALA A 67 2.06 -6.44 12.41
N ASP A 68 3.37 -6.45 12.54
CA ASP A 68 4.12 -7.65 12.87
C ASP A 68 3.54 -8.34 14.09
N GLU A 69 3.45 -9.66 14.03
CA GLU A 69 2.79 -10.45 15.05
C GLU A 69 3.76 -10.95 16.09
N GLY A 70 3.36 -10.84 17.36
CA GLY A 70 4.07 -11.41 18.48
C GLY A 70 3.17 -11.54 19.69
N VAL A 71 3.32 -12.63 20.43
CA VAL A 71 2.55 -12.93 21.63
C VAL A 71 3.44 -12.85 22.85
N LYS A 72 3.12 -11.96 23.77
CA LYS A 72 3.79 -11.95 25.08
C LYS A 72 3.31 -13.12 25.93
N ARG A 73 4.18 -14.10 26.11
CA ARG A 73 3.90 -15.32 26.84
C ARG A 73 4.00 -15.07 28.35
N VAL A 74 2.87 -14.97 29.00
CA VAL A 74 2.80 -14.80 30.48
C VAL A 74 3.25 -16.04 31.24
N ASP A 75 3.14 -17.21 30.61
CA ASP A 75 3.60 -18.51 31.11
C ASP A 75 5.12 -18.72 30.91
N MET A 76 5.82 -17.86 30.23
CA MET A 76 7.25 -17.90 29.94
C MET A 76 7.94 -16.57 30.30
N ASP A 77 7.58 -16.02 31.44
CA ASP A 77 8.19 -14.79 31.98
C ASP A 77 8.22 -13.60 31.02
N GLY A 78 7.18 -13.47 30.22
CA GLY A 78 7.04 -12.36 29.28
C GLY A 78 7.86 -12.51 27.99
N PHE A 79 8.37 -13.69 27.67
CA PHE A 79 9.00 -13.98 26.38
C PHE A 79 8.05 -13.61 25.23
N ILE A 80 8.59 -12.96 24.18
CA ILE A 80 7.83 -12.64 22.98
C ILE A 80 7.97 -13.80 21.99
N ASP A 81 6.88 -14.51 21.79
CA ASP A 81 6.76 -15.62 20.84
C ASP A 81 6.20 -15.08 19.52
N ASN A 82 7.02 -15.08 18.49
CA ASN A 82 6.68 -14.60 17.14
C ASN A 82 6.83 -15.69 16.07
N GLN A 83 6.99 -16.94 16.46
CA GLN A 83 7.26 -18.06 15.55
C GLN A 83 8.47 -17.83 14.63
N GLY A 84 9.53 -17.22 15.14
CA GLY A 84 10.72 -16.88 14.36
C GLY A 84 10.40 -15.79 13.33
N ASN A 85 10.64 -16.07 12.04
CA ASN A 85 10.45 -15.08 10.98
C ASN A 85 9.01 -14.95 10.48
N PHE A 86 8.09 -15.80 10.93
CA PHE A 86 6.74 -15.85 10.37
C PHE A 86 5.84 -14.69 10.82
N GLY A 87 6.16 -14.07 11.93
CA GLY A 87 5.42 -12.92 12.42
C GLY A 87 5.92 -11.57 11.89
N ALA A 88 6.98 -11.54 11.10
CA ALA A 88 7.52 -10.32 10.51
C ALA A 88 6.92 -10.07 9.12
N ASP A 89 5.61 -9.83 9.06
CA ASP A 89 4.82 -9.72 7.83
C ASP A 89 3.88 -8.50 7.82
N GLY A 90 4.03 -7.62 8.80
CA GLY A 90 3.24 -6.42 8.96
C GLY A 90 3.58 -5.28 7.99
N ILE A 91 2.65 -4.34 7.90
CA ILE A 91 2.86 -3.02 7.27
C ILE A 91 3.66 -2.11 8.19
N VAL A 92 3.51 -2.32 9.48
CA VAL A 92 4.25 -1.67 10.56
C VAL A 92 4.81 -2.73 11.51
N GLY A 93 5.85 -2.40 12.23
CA GLY A 93 6.41 -3.29 13.24
C GLY A 93 5.49 -3.52 14.45
N PRO A 94 5.87 -4.40 15.39
CA PRO A 94 5.02 -4.85 16.49
C PRO A 94 4.63 -3.75 17.48
N HIS A 95 5.34 -2.63 17.50
CA HIS A 95 5.02 -1.44 18.28
C HIS A 95 4.48 -0.29 17.42
N HIS A 96 3.99 -0.61 16.22
CA HIS A 96 3.47 0.32 15.21
C HIS A 96 4.53 1.29 14.66
N GLU A 97 5.80 0.96 14.74
CA GLU A 97 6.86 1.67 14.05
C GLU A 97 6.72 1.50 12.53
N LYS A 98 6.96 2.59 11.80
CA LYS A 98 6.74 2.62 10.36
C LYS A 98 7.90 1.94 9.64
N GLU A 99 7.60 0.92 8.87
CA GLU A 99 8.54 0.19 8.04
C GLU A 99 8.47 0.61 6.56
N GLY A 100 9.26 -0.02 5.71
CA GLY A 100 9.30 0.29 4.28
C GLY A 100 7.94 0.10 3.60
N SER A 101 7.22 -0.95 3.96
CA SER A 101 5.87 -1.27 3.47
C SER A 101 4.88 -0.13 3.72
N TYR A 102 4.93 0.48 4.91
CA TYR A 102 4.07 1.61 5.26
C TYR A 102 4.20 2.76 4.26
N TYR A 103 5.43 3.13 3.89
CA TYR A 103 5.66 4.24 2.97
C TYR A 103 5.23 3.91 1.55
N THR A 104 5.45 2.67 1.10
CA THR A 104 4.97 2.19 -0.19
C THR A 104 3.45 2.25 -0.28
N ILE A 105 2.76 1.72 0.72
CA ILE A 105 1.29 1.73 0.78
C ILE A 105 0.76 3.16 0.84
N LYS A 106 1.34 4.00 1.68
CA LYS A 106 0.98 5.43 1.77
C LYS A 106 1.09 6.12 0.41
N GLN A 107 2.14 5.84 -0.35
CA GLN A 107 2.34 6.39 -1.69
C GLN A 107 1.29 5.89 -2.68
N LEU A 108 1.10 4.58 -2.75
CA LEU A 108 0.23 3.96 -3.76
C LEU A 108 -1.25 4.18 -3.48
N TRP A 109 -1.65 4.18 -2.22
CA TRP A 109 -3.04 4.40 -1.80
C TRP A 109 -3.38 5.86 -1.53
N SER A 110 -2.43 6.78 -1.75
CA SER A 110 -2.75 8.20 -1.66
C SER A 110 -3.86 8.55 -2.64
N PRO A 111 -4.96 9.16 -2.19
CA PRO A 111 -6.05 9.56 -3.08
C PRO A 111 -5.70 10.81 -3.92
N VAL A 112 -4.55 11.41 -3.66
CA VAL A 112 -4.01 12.52 -4.46
C VAL A 112 -2.69 12.06 -5.06
N GLN A 113 -2.62 11.94 -6.38
CA GLN A 113 -1.42 11.51 -7.08
C GLN A 113 -0.85 12.65 -7.91
N ILE A 114 0.45 12.87 -7.79
CA ILE A 114 1.18 13.79 -8.67
C ILE A 114 1.66 13.00 -9.87
N LEU A 115 1.24 13.40 -11.07
CA LEU A 115 1.52 12.66 -12.30
C LEU A 115 2.87 13.02 -12.92
N ASN A 116 3.50 14.11 -12.49
CA ASN A 116 4.82 14.50 -12.97
C ASN A 116 5.87 13.53 -12.41
N THR A 117 6.53 12.80 -13.29
CA THR A 117 7.53 11.77 -12.93
C THR A 117 8.94 12.35 -12.77
N SER A 118 9.18 13.53 -13.30
CA SER A 118 10.45 14.24 -13.19
C SER A 118 10.27 15.75 -13.21
N ILE A 119 11.19 16.45 -12.59
CA ILE A 119 11.30 17.90 -12.64
C ILE A 119 12.71 18.21 -13.15
N ASP A 120 12.80 18.79 -14.31
CA ASP A 120 14.05 19.21 -14.94
C ASP A 120 14.21 20.73 -14.97
N LYS A 121 15.24 21.22 -15.67
CA LYS A 121 15.52 22.66 -15.81
C LYS A 121 14.47 23.42 -16.63
N GLN A 122 13.62 22.72 -17.39
CA GLN A 122 12.56 23.28 -18.23
C GLN A 122 11.19 23.21 -17.57
N PHE A 123 11.14 22.77 -16.30
CA PHE A 123 9.88 22.67 -15.56
C PHE A 123 9.16 24.02 -15.47
N ASP A 124 7.95 24.09 -15.97
CA ASP A 124 7.15 25.30 -16.09
C ASP A 124 6.38 25.70 -14.80
N GLY A 125 6.63 25.01 -13.70
CA GLY A 125 5.97 25.24 -12.41
C GLY A 125 4.59 24.62 -12.29
N LYS A 126 4.16 23.79 -13.25
CA LYS A 126 2.84 23.16 -13.22
C LYS A 126 2.92 21.71 -12.83
N PHE A 127 2.08 21.32 -11.88
CA PHE A 127 1.88 19.93 -11.48
C PHE A 127 0.53 19.43 -11.98
N SER A 128 0.53 18.28 -12.63
CA SER A 128 -0.68 17.54 -12.95
C SER A 128 -1.03 16.65 -11.76
N ILE A 129 -2.25 16.79 -11.24
CA ILE A 129 -2.72 16.06 -10.07
C ILE A 129 -3.94 15.23 -10.45
N GLU A 130 -3.89 13.92 -10.17
CA GLU A 130 -5.04 13.03 -10.27
C GLU A 130 -5.77 12.98 -8.92
N ASN A 131 -7.08 13.22 -8.97
CA ASN A 131 -7.96 13.03 -7.83
C ASN A 131 -8.52 11.60 -7.85
N ARG A 132 -8.19 10.81 -6.85
CA ARG A 132 -8.69 9.43 -6.64
C ARG A 132 -9.70 9.32 -5.49
N TYR A 133 -10.14 10.45 -4.93
CA TYR A 133 -11.26 10.45 -4.01
C TYR A 133 -12.57 10.21 -4.76
N ASP A 134 -13.44 9.39 -4.20
CA ASP A 134 -14.77 9.14 -4.77
C ASP A 134 -15.75 10.28 -4.49
N TYR A 135 -15.62 10.97 -3.36
CA TYR A 135 -16.58 11.94 -2.86
C TYR A 135 -16.01 13.32 -2.54
N LEU A 136 -14.72 13.54 -2.73
CA LEU A 136 -14.05 14.81 -2.42
C LEU A 136 -13.55 15.50 -3.70
N ASN A 137 -13.95 16.75 -3.89
CA ASN A 137 -13.38 17.59 -4.94
C ASN A 137 -12.16 18.33 -4.40
N LEU A 138 -11.01 18.21 -5.09
CA LEU A 138 -9.76 18.85 -4.67
C LEU A 138 -9.80 20.38 -4.66
N ASN A 139 -10.76 21.02 -5.32
CA ASN A 139 -10.98 22.47 -5.22
C ASN A 139 -11.35 22.93 -3.80
N THR A 140 -11.78 22.02 -2.94
CA THR A 140 -12.06 22.30 -1.53
C THR A 140 -10.84 22.10 -0.63
N CYS A 141 -9.74 21.63 -1.17
CA CYS A 141 -8.52 21.33 -0.45
C CYS A 141 -7.53 22.50 -0.51
N ARG A 142 -6.74 22.62 0.54
CA ARG A 142 -5.59 23.53 0.57
C ARG A 142 -4.33 22.73 0.28
N PHE A 143 -3.58 23.16 -0.74
CA PHE A 143 -2.30 22.58 -1.09
C PHE A 143 -1.17 23.43 -0.47
N LEU A 144 -0.25 22.75 0.20
CA LEU A 144 0.97 23.33 0.72
C LEU A 144 2.16 22.67 0.05
N TRP A 145 3.10 23.44 -0.40
CA TRP A 145 4.31 22.93 -1.02
C TRP A 145 5.56 23.60 -0.45
N LYS A 146 6.67 22.91 -0.53
CA LYS A 146 7.99 23.45 -0.19
C LYS A 146 9.04 22.93 -1.16
N GLN A 147 9.98 23.77 -1.50
CA GLN A 147 11.19 23.33 -2.22
C GLN A 147 12.28 23.05 -1.20
N VAL A 148 12.92 21.89 -1.32
CA VAL A 148 14.00 21.46 -0.44
C VAL A 148 15.22 21.12 -1.27
N LYS A 149 16.38 21.65 -0.88
CA LYS A 149 17.68 21.24 -1.43
C LYS A 149 18.26 20.16 -0.54
N PHE A 150 18.58 19.03 -1.12
CA PHE A 150 19.28 17.95 -0.42
C PHE A 150 20.80 18.10 -0.57
N PRO A 151 21.59 17.74 0.43
CA PRO A 151 23.03 17.58 0.26
C PRO A 151 23.32 16.52 -0.82
N LEU A 152 24.49 16.61 -1.41
CA LEU A 152 24.91 15.60 -2.41
C LEU A 152 24.96 14.22 -1.76
N ALA A 153 24.71 13.17 -2.56
CA ALA A 153 24.64 11.77 -2.11
C ALA A 153 25.92 11.21 -1.45
N THR A 154 27.00 12.00 -1.41
CA THR A 154 28.22 11.71 -0.67
C THR A 154 28.08 11.90 0.84
N ASP A 155 27.07 12.62 1.30
CA ASP A 155 26.75 12.76 2.73
C ASP A 155 25.77 11.65 3.10
N ALA A 156 26.21 10.73 3.96
CA ALA A 156 25.54 9.46 4.29
C ALA A 156 24.19 9.58 5.05
N SER A 157 23.48 10.67 4.88
CA SER A 157 22.14 10.83 5.40
C SER A 157 21.11 10.75 4.28
N LEU A 158 20.61 9.55 4.02
CA LEU A 158 19.40 9.34 3.21
C LEU A 158 18.21 9.98 3.93
N SER A 159 17.85 11.19 3.55
CA SER A 159 16.58 11.76 3.97
C SER A 159 15.51 11.38 2.96
N LEU A 160 14.54 10.56 3.41
CA LEU A 160 13.35 10.26 2.65
C LEU A 160 12.53 11.53 2.41
N ILE A 161 12.16 11.76 1.16
CA ILE A 161 11.27 12.86 0.78
C ILE A 161 9.85 12.48 1.18
N HIS A 162 9.26 13.23 2.08
CA HIS A 162 7.83 13.19 2.30
C HIS A 162 7.17 14.38 1.58
N ILE A 163 6.31 14.06 0.64
CA ILE A 163 5.39 15.03 0.04
C ILE A 163 4.06 14.95 0.76
#